data_b0f6cfc01bc8de5f7e801be1dad366e4
#
_entry.id   b0f6cfc01bc8de5f7e801be1dad366e4
#
_cell.length_a   1.000
_cell.length_b   1.000
_cell.length_c   1.000
_cell.angle_alpha   90.00
_cell.angle_beta   90.00
_cell.angle_gamma   90.00
#
_symmetry.space_group_name_H-M   'P 1'
#
loop_
_entity.id
_entity.type
_entity.pdbx_description
1 polymer ?
#
loop_
_entity_poly.entity_id
_entity_poly.type
_entity_poly.pdbx_seq_one_letter_code
_entity_poly.pdbx_strand_id
1 'polypeptide(L)'
;MAGISLPLRAALTLIALGSCPSAVLAADAAPNEPLQIFARFKSALEANDLATAGQRAEELVTLTEVQHGKDSRELVNPLTNLGTVQFRRGNFAAAEAHFQRAIALIEGQVSGADRLLIRPLQGLGETWLVTNRPADAATALKRAVDLSRNLDGLYNAEQLDTVDALIEAYENIGAKAEAEREHQYAFRIAETSFGKRDLRLVEPLDRYARFFESVGRYATARGLHARALQLAEELSADKPVVGIPALRGLARTWLLEAIYGPEVEAQPAFELNDGGDPFVNNANQTRLNSEGLRALTFAVDIVNRSKPVDQRQLGELHAQIGDWYLVSGNLGRAYASYADSWKALSNAATASGTPQLRALLESPRVLVYRAPSGAVSRMKVQSPDDYAIKDIEMRLKVGKDGKVQDVVVASTAAPENSTKAAVLAARKTRFAPRIVEGEPAETEGVVLREQLMIRIQRSPQASSSDPPVAKP
;
A
#
# COMPACT_ATOMS: atom_id res chain seq x y z
N MET A 1 6.80 -5.88 10.40
CA MET A 1 5.66 -5.18 9.75
C MET A 1 5.62 -3.79 10.32
N ALA A 2 6.25 -2.85 9.65
CA ALA A 2 6.05 -1.44 9.97
C ALA A 2 4.62 -1.13 9.54
N GLY A 3 3.78 -0.64 10.46
CA GLY A 3 2.47 -0.12 10.12
C GLY A 3 2.66 1.00 9.10
N ILE A 4 2.38 0.68 7.85
CA ILE A 4 2.22 1.68 6.82
C ILE A 4 0.96 2.43 7.20
N SER A 5 1.13 3.62 7.78
CA SER A 5 0.04 4.59 7.85
C SER A 5 -0.28 4.96 6.41
N LEU A 6 -1.27 4.29 5.85
CA LEU A 6 -1.89 4.67 4.59
C LEU A 6 -2.32 6.15 4.72
N PRO A 7 -1.93 7.02 3.79
CA PRO A 7 -2.64 8.26 3.64
C PRO A 7 -4.09 7.89 3.31
N LEU A 8 -5.01 8.32 4.14
CA LEU A 8 -6.45 8.14 3.95
C LEU A 8 -6.84 8.85 2.64
N ARG A 9 -6.69 8.14 1.51
CA ARG A 9 -7.12 8.61 0.19
C ARG A 9 -8.63 8.42 0.06
N ALA A 10 -9.40 9.27 0.71
CA ALA A 10 -10.83 9.33 0.52
C ALA A 10 -11.16 10.36 -0.55
N ALA A 11 -10.79 10.10 -1.78
CA ALA A 11 -11.31 10.82 -2.94
C ALA A 11 -12.49 10.04 -3.55
N LEU A 12 -13.53 9.81 -2.76
CA LEU A 12 -14.83 9.42 -3.31
C LEU A 12 -15.45 10.63 -3.99
N THR A 13 -15.37 10.66 -5.32
CA THR A 13 -15.99 11.71 -6.15
C THR A 13 -17.49 11.72 -5.94
N LEU A 14 -18.06 12.87 -5.58
CA LEU A 14 -19.50 13.04 -5.37
C LEU A 14 -20.26 12.96 -6.70
N ILE A 15 -21.29 12.13 -6.77
CA ILE A 15 -22.21 12.14 -7.91
C ILE A 15 -23.23 13.25 -7.73
N ALA A 16 -23.32 14.12 -8.72
CA ALA A 16 -24.51 14.92 -8.95
C ALA A 16 -25.67 13.99 -9.35
N LEU A 17 -26.84 14.23 -8.83
CA LEU A 17 -28.08 13.62 -9.30
C LEU A 17 -28.19 13.89 -10.79
N GLY A 18 -28.26 12.83 -11.60
CA GLY A 18 -28.31 12.90 -13.06
C GLY A 18 -29.40 13.86 -13.54
N SER A 19 -29.02 14.82 -14.35
CA SER A 19 -29.93 15.68 -15.08
C SER A 19 -30.56 14.90 -16.23
N CYS A 20 -31.82 14.51 -16.11
CA CYS A 20 -32.67 14.24 -17.28
C CYS A 20 -33.07 15.58 -17.90
N PRO A 21 -32.89 15.78 -19.22
CA PRO A 21 -33.49 16.90 -19.91
C PRO A 21 -34.93 16.54 -20.30
N SER A 22 -35.90 17.08 -19.59
CA SER A 22 -37.27 17.19 -20.12
C SER A 22 -37.86 18.48 -19.66
N ALA A 23 -38.19 19.28 -20.65
CA ALA A 23 -38.80 20.56 -20.54
C ALA A 23 -40.20 20.51 -19.94
N VAL A 24 -40.57 21.68 -19.38
CA VAL A 24 -41.90 22.33 -19.33
C VAL A 24 -42.72 22.15 -18.08
N LEU A 25 -42.84 23.19 -17.46
CA LEU A 25 -43.91 23.99 -16.89
C LEU A 25 -43.57 24.57 -15.54
N ALA A 26 -43.49 25.88 -15.50
CA ALA A 26 -43.40 26.66 -14.29
C ALA A 26 -44.62 26.40 -13.39
N ALA A 27 -44.34 25.79 -12.27
CA ALA A 27 -45.12 25.96 -11.06
C ALA A 27 -44.08 26.31 -9.99
N ASP A 28 -44.32 27.34 -9.22
CA ASP A 28 -43.56 27.74 -8.04
C ASP A 28 -43.50 26.58 -7.05
N ALA A 29 -42.67 25.60 -7.33
CA ALA A 29 -42.33 24.56 -6.38
C ALA A 29 -41.22 25.11 -5.49
N ALA A 30 -41.44 25.16 -4.19
CA ALA A 30 -40.43 25.38 -3.20
C ALA A 30 -39.18 24.56 -3.56
N PRO A 31 -37.96 25.11 -3.43
CA PRO A 31 -36.74 24.40 -3.84
C PRO A 31 -36.73 23.01 -3.21
N ASN A 32 -36.60 21.99 -4.07
CA ASN A 32 -36.80 20.58 -3.77
C ASN A 32 -35.97 20.21 -2.53
N GLU A 33 -36.63 19.94 -1.42
CA GLU A 33 -36.03 19.67 -0.10
C GLU A 33 -34.88 18.65 -0.14
N PRO A 34 -34.98 17.51 -0.89
CA PRO A 34 -33.86 16.59 -1.05
C PRO A 34 -32.61 17.22 -1.67
N LEU A 35 -32.75 18.12 -2.63
CA LEU A 35 -31.64 18.80 -3.26
C LEU A 35 -30.92 19.76 -2.31
N GLN A 36 -31.65 20.44 -1.43
CA GLN A 36 -31.05 21.31 -0.42
C GLN A 36 -30.32 20.49 0.65
N ILE A 37 -30.89 19.38 1.11
CA ILE A 37 -30.24 18.49 2.06
C ILE A 37 -28.95 17.92 1.44
N PHE A 38 -29.01 17.51 0.17
CA PHE A 38 -27.84 17.01 -0.56
C PHE A 38 -26.76 18.09 -0.73
N ALA A 39 -27.12 19.32 -1.03
CA ALA A 39 -26.16 20.43 -1.12
C ALA A 39 -25.45 20.68 0.21
N ARG A 40 -26.20 20.65 1.34
CA ARG A 40 -25.63 20.76 2.70
C ARG A 40 -24.74 19.57 3.04
N PHE A 41 -25.15 18.35 2.67
CA PHE A 41 -24.34 17.15 2.80
C PHE A 41 -23.00 17.33 2.09
N LYS A 42 -23.05 17.74 0.82
CA LYS A 42 -21.85 17.95 0.00
C LYS A 42 -20.90 18.98 0.62
N SER A 43 -21.43 20.13 1.01
CA SER A 43 -20.65 21.19 1.64
C SER A 43 -20.00 20.74 2.96
N ALA A 44 -20.74 20.02 3.81
CA ALA A 44 -20.21 19.47 5.05
C ALA A 44 -19.09 18.42 4.79
N LEU A 45 -19.26 17.58 3.77
CA LEU A 45 -18.27 16.59 3.39
C LEU A 45 -16.98 17.22 2.85
N GLU A 46 -17.10 18.29 2.05
CA GLU A 46 -15.97 19.07 1.53
C GLU A 46 -15.25 19.83 2.66
N ALA A 47 -15.99 20.31 3.67
CA ALA A 47 -15.43 20.92 4.88
C ALA A 47 -14.86 19.92 5.87
N ASN A 48 -14.92 18.61 5.58
CA ASN A 48 -14.58 17.50 6.48
C ASN A 48 -15.36 17.53 7.81
N ASP A 49 -16.54 18.17 7.84
CA ASP A 49 -17.48 18.10 8.96
C ASP A 49 -18.29 16.81 8.84
N LEU A 50 -17.69 15.71 9.28
CA LEU A 50 -18.28 14.37 9.19
C LEU A 50 -19.54 14.24 10.09
N ALA A 51 -19.66 15.08 11.12
CA ALA A 51 -20.84 15.06 12.00
C ALA A 51 -22.07 15.56 11.25
N THR A 52 -22.00 16.75 10.67
CA THR A 52 -23.06 17.34 9.85
C THR A 52 -23.33 16.52 8.60
N ALA A 53 -22.26 16.04 7.91
CA ALA A 53 -22.42 15.19 6.73
C ALA A 53 -23.21 13.90 7.05
N GLY A 54 -22.94 13.26 8.20
CA GLY A 54 -23.68 12.08 8.63
C GLY A 54 -25.17 12.35 8.88
N GLN A 55 -25.48 13.42 9.61
CA GLN A 55 -26.87 13.81 9.85
C GLN A 55 -27.65 14.08 8.55
N ARG A 56 -27.03 14.77 7.58
CA ARG A 56 -27.67 15.06 6.30
C ARG A 56 -27.83 13.81 5.43
N ALA A 57 -26.86 12.89 5.48
CA ALA A 57 -26.98 11.61 4.77
C ALA A 57 -28.10 10.73 5.35
N GLU A 58 -28.23 10.65 6.69
CA GLU A 58 -29.33 9.95 7.36
C GLU A 58 -30.70 10.57 7.04
N GLU A 59 -30.77 11.91 7.01
CA GLU A 59 -31.98 12.65 6.65
C GLU A 59 -32.39 12.32 5.19
N LEU A 60 -31.43 12.25 4.26
CA LEU A 60 -31.68 11.86 2.88
C LEU A 60 -32.20 10.41 2.77
N VAL A 61 -31.61 9.48 3.52
CA VAL A 61 -32.10 8.09 3.55
C VAL A 61 -33.54 8.05 4.05
N THR A 62 -33.82 8.69 5.18
CA THR A 62 -35.16 8.71 5.78
C THR A 62 -36.20 9.31 4.86
N LEU A 63 -35.87 10.46 4.26
CA LEU A 63 -36.78 11.15 3.33
C LEU A 63 -37.06 10.29 2.09
N THR A 64 -36.03 9.66 1.54
CA THR A 64 -36.16 8.77 0.37
C THR A 64 -36.98 7.52 0.72
N GLU A 65 -36.82 6.95 1.92
CA GLU A 65 -37.64 5.83 2.39
C GLU A 65 -39.12 6.19 2.52
N VAL A 66 -39.42 7.40 3.02
CA VAL A 66 -40.80 7.88 3.16
C VAL A 66 -41.42 8.12 1.79
N GLN A 67 -40.67 8.68 0.84
CA GLN A 67 -41.19 9.04 -0.49
C GLN A 67 -41.34 7.83 -1.43
N HIS A 68 -40.40 6.88 -1.37
CA HIS A 68 -40.26 5.81 -2.38
C HIS A 68 -40.35 4.40 -1.81
N GLY A 69 -40.35 4.26 -0.49
CA GLY A 69 -40.35 2.97 0.20
C GLY A 69 -38.95 2.42 0.47
N LYS A 70 -38.88 1.44 1.39
CA LYS A 70 -37.60 0.91 1.91
C LYS A 70 -36.84 0.03 0.92
N ASP A 71 -37.52 -0.48 -0.08
CA ASP A 71 -36.94 -1.37 -1.11
C ASP A 71 -36.74 -0.65 -2.45
N SER A 72 -36.80 0.68 -2.42
CA SER A 72 -36.68 1.49 -3.62
C SER A 72 -35.22 1.64 -4.06
N ARG A 73 -35.02 1.60 -5.38
CA ARG A 73 -33.75 1.87 -6.07
C ARG A 73 -33.21 3.29 -5.77
N GLU A 74 -34.06 4.24 -5.54
CA GLU A 74 -33.72 5.62 -5.22
C GLU A 74 -32.90 5.74 -3.92
N LEU A 75 -32.93 4.74 -3.05
CA LEU A 75 -32.15 4.66 -1.83
C LEU A 75 -30.65 4.36 -2.07
N VAL A 76 -30.26 3.87 -3.24
CA VAL A 76 -28.89 3.44 -3.51
C VAL A 76 -27.88 4.57 -3.29
N ASN A 77 -28.12 5.74 -3.86
CA ASN A 77 -27.23 6.89 -3.69
C ASN A 77 -27.21 7.44 -2.25
N PRO A 78 -28.36 7.67 -1.57
CA PRO A 78 -28.39 8.02 -0.15
C PRO A 78 -27.64 7.06 0.76
N LEU A 79 -27.85 5.75 0.58
CA LEU A 79 -27.17 4.70 1.36
C LEU A 79 -25.66 4.69 1.07
N THR A 80 -25.26 4.84 -0.19
CA THR A 80 -23.85 4.92 -0.58
C THR A 80 -23.17 6.13 0.05
N ASN A 81 -23.83 7.29 0.06
CA ASN A 81 -23.33 8.49 0.70
C ASN A 81 -23.19 8.32 2.22
N LEU A 82 -24.19 7.72 2.87
CA LEU A 82 -24.13 7.41 4.30
C LEU A 82 -23.01 6.42 4.63
N GLY A 83 -22.88 5.36 3.85
CA GLY A 83 -21.77 4.39 3.95
C GLY A 83 -20.41 5.08 3.84
N THR A 84 -20.25 6.01 2.90
CA THR A 84 -19.03 6.81 2.73
C THR A 84 -18.70 7.64 3.97
N VAL A 85 -19.70 8.29 4.59
CA VAL A 85 -19.48 9.06 5.83
C VAL A 85 -19.10 8.15 6.98
N GLN A 86 -19.79 7.00 7.12
CA GLN A 86 -19.46 6.03 8.19
C GLN A 86 -18.04 5.48 8.00
N PHE A 87 -17.63 5.19 6.77
CA PHE A 87 -16.25 4.80 6.46
C PHE A 87 -15.24 5.87 6.90
N ARG A 88 -15.46 7.14 6.53
CA ARG A 88 -14.57 8.25 6.93
C ARG A 88 -14.51 8.48 8.44
N ARG A 89 -15.57 8.14 9.17
CA ARG A 89 -15.62 8.17 10.63
C ARG A 89 -14.91 6.99 11.29
N GLY A 90 -14.49 5.97 10.53
CA GLY A 90 -13.94 4.72 11.05
C GLY A 90 -14.99 3.72 11.52
N ASN A 91 -16.26 3.97 11.26
CA ASN A 91 -17.39 3.08 11.62
C ASN A 91 -17.58 2.01 10.53
N PHE A 92 -16.57 1.16 10.33
CA PHE A 92 -16.50 0.24 9.19
C PHE A 92 -17.65 -0.76 9.12
N ALA A 93 -18.12 -1.28 10.25
CA ALA A 93 -19.28 -2.18 10.28
C ALA A 93 -20.57 -1.52 9.78
N ALA A 94 -20.80 -0.26 10.15
CA ALA A 94 -21.95 0.50 9.64
C ALA A 94 -21.79 0.84 8.16
N ALA A 95 -20.58 1.20 7.72
CA ALA A 95 -20.28 1.45 6.31
C ALA A 95 -20.57 0.19 5.45
N GLU A 96 -20.06 -0.96 5.87
CA GLU A 96 -20.31 -2.26 5.22
C GLU A 96 -21.81 -2.53 5.07
N ALA A 97 -22.58 -2.39 6.15
CA ALA A 97 -24.03 -2.63 6.14
C ALA A 97 -24.76 -1.71 5.15
N HIS A 98 -24.40 -0.42 5.08
CA HIS A 98 -25.02 0.51 4.13
C HIS A 98 -24.68 0.21 2.69
N PHE A 99 -23.42 -0.12 2.37
CA PHE A 99 -23.01 -0.50 1.02
C PHE A 99 -23.67 -1.82 0.58
N GLN A 100 -23.72 -2.82 1.46
CA GLN A 100 -24.40 -4.09 1.17
C GLN A 100 -25.89 -3.89 0.91
N ARG A 101 -26.57 -3.05 1.72
CA ARG A 101 -27.98 -2.72 1.49
C ARG A 101 -28.17 -2.03 0.13
N ALA A 102 -27.30 -1.07 -0.22
CA ALA A 102 -27.36 -0.39 -1.52
C ALA A 102 -27.20 -1.37 -2.71
N ILE A 103 -26.29 -2.33 -2.60
CA ILE A 103 -26.08 -3.38 -3.61
C ILE A 103 -27.33 -4.28 -3.73
N ALA A 104 -27.87 -4.75 -2.59
CA ALA A 104 -29.02 -5.65 -2.57
C ALA A 104 -30.28 -5.04 -3.20
N LEU A 105 -30.50 -3.73 -3.05
CA LEU A 105 -31.60 -3.01 -3.68
C LEU A 105 -31.58 -3.06 -5.21
N ILE A 106 -30.40 -3.13 -5.82
CA ILE A 106 -30.23 -3.24 -7.27
C ILE A 106 -30.34 -4.70 -7.71
N GLU A 107 -29.65 -5.60 -7.02
CA GLU A 107 -29.62 -7.03 -7.37
C GLU A 107 -30.98 -7.72 -7.24
N GLY A 108 -31.84 -7.22 -6.36
CA GLY A 108 -33.21 -7.70 -6.23
C GLY A 108 -34.15 -7.30 -7.36
N GLN A 109 -33.79 -6.30 -8.18
CA GLN A 109 -34.71 -5.71 -9.17
C GLN A 109 -34.25 -5.88 -10.62
N VAL A 110 -32.94 -5.96 -10.87
CA VAL A 110 -32.36 -5.96 -12.22
C VAL A 110 -31.30 -7.04 -12.35
N SER A 111 -31.47 -7.90 -13.35
CA SER A 111 -30.43 -8.83 -13.77
C SER A 111 -29.48 -8.11 -14.75
N GLY A 112 -28.27 -7.74 -14.33
CA GLY A 112 -27.30 -7.25 -15.27
C GLY A 112 -26.38 -6.12 -14.76
N ALA A 113 -25.75 -5.45 -15.72
CA ALA A 113 -24.81 -4.37 -15.47
C ALA A 113 -25.55 -3.05 -15.17
N ASP A 114 -25.50 -2.62 -13.93
CA ASP A 114 -26.05 -1.34 -13.48
C ASP A 114 -24.97 -0.41 -12.95
N ARG A 115 -24.91 0.80 -13.50
CA ARG A 115 -23.93 1.82 -13.11
C ARG A 115 -24.00 2.18 -11.60
N LEU A 116 -25.19 2.11 -11.00
CA LEU A 116 -25.38 2.40 -9.59
C LEU A 116 -24.66 1.42 -8.66
N LEU A 117 -24.26 0.22 -9.17
CA LEU A 117 -23.45 -0.73 -8.40
C LEU A 117 -22.00 -0.33 -8.23
N ILE A 118 -21.44 0.50 -9.11
CA ILE A 118 -20.00 0.79 -9.13
C ILE A 118 -19.54 1.39 -7.79
N ARG A 119 -20.21 2.43 -7.32
CA ARG A 119 -19.80 3.14 -6.11
C ARG A 119 -20.00 2.35 -4.81
N PRO A 120 -21.15 1.71 -4.56
CA PRO A 120 -21.28 0.89 -3.36
C PRO A 120 -20.35 -0.33 -3.37
N LEU A 121 -20.03 -0.94 -4.54
CA LEU A 121 -19.03 -1.99 -4.64
C LEU A 121 -17.62 -1.46 -4.34
N GLN A 122 -17.26 -0.27 -4.82
CA GLN A 122 -16.00 0.38 -4.48
C GLN A 122 -15.92 0.64 -2.98
N GLY A 123 -16.92 1.31 -2.39
CA GLY A 123 -16.92 1.61 -0.94
C GLY A 123 -16.89 0.35 -0.08
N LEU A 124 -17.57 -0.71 -0.49
CA LEU A 124 -17.53 -2.01 0.18
C LEU A 124 -16.13 -2.64 0.10
N GLY A 125 -15.50 -2.62 -1.07
CA GLY A 125 -14.15 -3.12 -1.26
C GLY A 125 -13.11 -2.35 -0.44
N GLU A 126 -13.16 -1.02 -0.43
CA GLU A 126 -12.29 -0.19 0.42
C GLU A 126 -12.50 -0.47 1.91
N THR A 127 -13.76 -0.68 2.34
CA THR A 127 -14.09 -1.06 3.71
C THR A 127 -13.47 -2.41 4.08
N TRP A 128 -13.50 -3.39 3.18
CA TRP A 128 -12.90 -4.70 3.40
C TRP A 128 -11.37 -4.67 3.40
N LEU A 129 -10.73 -3.78 2.63
CA LEU A 129 -9.28 -3.58 2.70
C LEU A 129 -8.86 -3.10 4.09
N VAL A 130 -9.52 -2.08 4.62
CA VAL A 130 -9.20 -1.51 5.95
C VAL A 130 -9.50 -2.51 7.08
N THR A 131 -10.52 -3.37 6.92
CA THR A 131 -10.87 -4.41 7.89
C THR A 131 -10.11 -5.72 7.69
N ASN A 132 -9.03 -5.72 6.88
CA ASN A 132 -8.15 -6.87 6.63
C ASN A 132 -8.85 -8.07 5.98
N ARG A 133 -9.76 -7.79 5.04
CA ARG A 133 -10.46 -8.78 4.21
C ARG A 133 -10.13 -8.60 2.72
N PRO A 134 -8.87 -8.71 2.31
CA PRO A 134 -8.44 -8.34 0.96
C PRO A 134 -8.99 -9.26 -0.15
N ALA A 135 -9.32 -10.51 0.14
CA ALA A 135 -9.90 -11.42 -0.83
C ALA A 135 -11.35 -11.02 -1.22
N ASP A 136 -12.16 -10.67 -0.21
CA ASP A 136 -13.51 -10.14 -0.43
C ASP A 136 -13.45 -8.81 -1.18
N ALA A 137 -12.52 -7.93 -0.77
CA ALA A 137 -12.26 -6.65 -1.42
C ALA A 137 -11.93 -6.82 -2.90
N ALA A 138 -11.01 -7.74 -3.24
CA ALA A 138 -10.65 -8.01 -4.64
C ALA A 138 -11.87 -8.42 -5.48
N THR A 139 -12.79 -9.21 -4.91
CA THR A 139 -14.01 -9.64 -5.60
C THR A 139 -14.94 -8.46 -5.89
N ALA A 140 -15.22 -7.62 -4.91
CA ALA A 140 -16.10 -6.46 -5.07
C ALA A 140 -15.50 -5.40 -6.01
N LEU A 141 -14.21 -5.07 -5.80
CA LEU A 141 -13.51 -4.07 -6.61
C LEU A 141 -13.35 -4.52 -8.06
N LYS A 142 -13.04 -5.81 -8.29
CA LYS A 142 -13.00 -6.35 -9.66
C LYS A 142 -14.34 -6.18 -10.36
N ARG A 143 -15.44 -6.48 -9.66
CA ARG A 143 -16.78 -6.29 -10.22
C ARG A 143 -17.08 -4.82 -10.54
N ALA A 144 -16.68 -3.89 -9.67
CA ALA A 144 -16.83 -2.45 -9.89
C ALA A 144 -16.03 -1.99 -11.12
N VAL A 145 -14.76 -2.44 -11.25
CA VAL A 145 -13.89 -2.13 -12.40
C VAL A 145 -14.48 -2.70 -13.69
N ASP A 146 -14.93 -3.96 -13.69
CA ASP A 146 -15.53 -4.59 -14.89
C ASP A 146 -16.82 -3.88 -15.32
N LEU A 147 -17.66 -3.45 -14.37
CA LEU A 147 -18.86 -2.66 -14.68
C LEU A 147 -18.49 -1.31 -15.31
N SER A 148 -17.53 -0.59 -14.72
CA SER A 148 -17.11 0.70 -15.24
C SER A 148 -16.47 0.58 -16.63
N ARG A 149 -15.62 -0.44 -16.86
CA ARG A 149 -15.06 -0.75 -18.19
C ARG A 149 -16.14 -0.92 -19.25
N ASN A 150 -17.21 -1.65 -18.91
CA ASN A 150 -18.30 -1.96 -19.84
C ASN A 150 -19.22 -0.77 -20.09
N LEU A 151 -19.47 0.07 -19.11
CA LEU A 151 -20.45 1.15 -19.17
C LEU A 151 -19.84 2.50 -19.52
N ASP A 152 -18.60 2.77 -19.09
CA ASP A 152 -17.94 4.08 -19.19
C ASP A 152 -16.77 4.06 -20.18
N GLY A 153 -16.44 2.89 -20.74
CA GLY A 153 -15.33 2.67 -21.65
C GLY A 153 -14.03 2.29 -20.92
N LEU A 154 -13.08 1.74 -21.72
CA LEU A 154 -11.87 1.11 -21.17
C LEU A 154 -10.91 2.10 -20.50
N TYR A 155 -10.83 3.34 -20.93
CA TYR A 155 -9.78 4.27 -20.50
C TYR A 155 -10.34 5.57 -19.91
N ASN A 156 -11.27 5.44 -18.99
CA ASN A 156 -11.82 6.57 -18.25
C ASN A 156 -11.01 6.80 -16.96
N ALA A 157 -10.53 8.03 -16.74
CA ALA A 157 -9.75 8.39 -15.56
C ALA A 157 -10.51 8.21 -14.24
N GLU A 158 -11.85 8.26 -14.26
CA GLU A 158 -12.68 8.05 -13.06
C GLU A 158 -12.55 6.62 -12.48
N GLN A 159 -12.00 5.68 -13.25
CA GLN A 159 -11.75 4.31 -12.79
C GLN A 159 -10.49 4.18 -11.94
N LEU A 160 -9.57 5.16 -11.98
CA LEU A 160 -8.23 5.02 -11.38
C LEU A 160 -8.30 4.69 -9.90
N ASP A 161 -9.12 5.37 -9.12
CA ASP A 161 -9.23 5.11 -7.69
C ASP A 161 -9.70 3.67 -7.39
N THR A 162 -10.67 3.16 -8.16
CA THR A 162 -11.17 1.79 -8.01
C THR A 162 -10.12 0.75 -8.43
N VAL A 163 -9.39 1.02 -9.52
CA VAL A 163 -8.29 0.16 -10.00
C VAL A 163 -7.15 0.15 -8.99
N ASP A 164 -6.80 1.29 -8.41
CA ASP A 164 -5.76 1.39 -7.37
C ASP A 164 -6.14 0.57 -6.12
N ALA A 165 -7.40 0.63 -5.69
CA ALA A 165 -7.89 -0.19 -4.59
C ALA A 165 -7.87 -1.70 -4.95
N LEU A 166 -8.18 -2.06 -6.20
CA LEU A 166 -8.09 -3.44 -6.67
C LEU A 166 -6.65 -3.95 -6.69
N ILE A 167 -5.71 -3.11 -7.10
CA ILE A 167 -4.27 -3.41 -7.05
C ILE A 167 -3.86 -3.70 -5.60
N GLU A 168 -4.22 -2.84 -4.65
CA GLU A 168 -3.93 -3.03 -3.23
C GLU A 168 -4.50 -4.36 -2.71
N ALA A 169 -5.74 -4.69 -3.10
CA ALA A 169 -6.35 -5.96 -2.73
C ALA A 169 -5.55 -7.16 -3.27
N TYR A 170 -5.14 -7.13 -4.54
CA TYR A 170 -4.33 -8.18 -5.14
C TYR A 170 -2.93 -8.30 -4.53
N GLU A 171 -2.28 -7.18 -4.21
CA GLU A 171 -0.99 -7.17 -3.52
C GLU A 171 -1.10 -7.80 -2.13
N ASN A 172 -2.16 -7.47 -1.37
CA ASN A 172 -2.39 -7.99 -0.02
C ASN A 172 -2.67 -9.50 0.01
N ILE A 173 -3.30 -10.06 -1.02
CA ILE A 173 -3.47 -11.53 -1.15
C ILE A 173 -2.30 -12.23 -1.86
N GLY A 174 -1.27 -11.47 -2.29
CA GLY A 174 -0.12 -12.01 -3.02
C GLY A 174 -0.41 -12.44 -4.46
N ALA A 175 -1.51 -11.98 -5.07
CA ALA A 175 -1.91 -12.24 -6.46
C ALA A 175 -1.10 -11.35 -7.43
N LYS A 176 0.21 -11.61 -7.53
CA LYS A 176 1.17 -10.74 -8.22
C LYS A 176 0.87 -10.57 -9.71
N ALA A 177 0.40 -11.62 -10.39
CA ALA A 177 0.09 -11.55 -11.81
C ALA A 177 -1.16 -10.70 -12.09
N GLU A 178 -2.15 -10.76 -11.20
CA GLU A 178 -3.35 -9.94 -11.22
C GLU A 178 -2.98 -8.47 -10.95
N ALA A 179 -2.20 -8.22 -9.91
CA ALA A 179 -1.71 -6.89 -9.56
C ALA A 179 -0.92 -6.26 -10.73
N GLU A 180 -0.02 -7.02 -11.39
CA GLU A 180 0.74 -6.51 -12.54
C GLU A 180 -0.18 -6.09 -13.70
N ARG A 181 -1.21 -6.89 -14.00
CA ARG A 181 -2.20 -6.53 -15.05
C ARG A 181 -2.95 -5.25 -14.73
N GLU A 182 -3.37 -5.09 -13.48
CA GLU A 182 -4.10 -3.88 -13.08
C GLU A 182 -3.17 -2.65 -12.98
N HIS A 183 -1.92 -2.78 -12.56
CA HIS A 183 -0.92 -1.70 -12.66
C HIS A 183 -0.70 -1.25 -14.11
N GLN A 184 -0.54 -2.21 -15.03
CA GLN A 184 -0.41 -1.91 -16.44
C GLN A 184 -1.67 -1.20 -16.98
N TYR A 185 -2.82 -1.63 -16.52
CA TYR A 185 -4.10 -1.04 -16.90
C TYR A 185 -4.25 0.39 -16.35
N ALA A 186 -3.99 0.61 -15.07
CA ALA A 186 -4.01 1.94 -14.45
C ALA A 186 -3.07 2.92 -15.17
N PHE A 187 -1.86 2.45 -15.52
CA PHE A 187 -0.93 3.25 -16.28
C PHE A 187 -1.45 3.61 -17.68
N ARG A 188 -2.09 2.67 -18.39
CA ARG A 188 -2.72 2.95 -19.71
C ARG A 188 -3.86 3.94 -19.61
N ILE A 189 -4.71 3.85 -18.57
CA ILE A 189 -5.75 4.85 -18.30
C ILE A 189 -5.11 6.24 -18.15
N ALA A 190 -4.10 6.35 -17.29
CA ALA A 190 -3.43 7.62 -17.03
C ALA A 190 -2.78 8.19 -18.30
N GLU A 191 -2.05 7.35 -19.08
CA GLU A 191 -1.39 7.76 -20.33
C GLU A 191 -2.40 8.19 -21.41
N THR A 192 -3.54 7.51 -21.51
CA THR A 192 -4.59 7.84 -22.47
C THR A 192 -5.33 9.12 -22.08
N SER A 193 -5.61 9.31 -20.79
CA SER A 193 -6.37 10.45 -20.28
C SER A 193 -5.55 11.74 -20.22
N PHE A 194 -4.25 11.64 -19.91
CA PHE A 194 -3.39 12.81 -19.69
C PHE A 194 -2.42 13.06 -20.86
N GLY A 195 -2.21 12.06 -21.72
CA GLY A 195 -1.18 12.09 -22.76
C GLY A 195 0.18 11.58 -22.27
N LYS A 196 1.07 11.25 -23.21
CA LYS A 196 2.38 10.64 -22.92
C LYS A 196 3.40 11.57 -22.25
N ARG A 197 3.17 12.88 -22.32
CA ARG A 197 4.06 13.93 -21.79
C ARG A 197 3.25 14.83 -20.85
N ASP A 198 2.95 14.32 -19.67
CA ASP A 198 2.21 15.05 -18.64
C ASP A 198 2.77 14.70 -17.27
N LEU A 199 2.91 15.71 -16.39
CA LEU A 199 3.42 15.51 -15.02
C LEU A 199 2.53 14.60 -14.17
N ARG A 200 1.24 14.50 -14.50
CA ARG A 200 0.30 13.58 -13.83
C ARG A 200 0.67 12.11 -14.01
N LEU A 201 1.57 11.78 -14.94
CA LEU A 201 2.10 10.42 -15.11
C LEU A 201 3.18 10.05 -14.09
N VAL A 202 3.80 11.02 -13.41
CA VAL A 202 4.92 10.75 -12.48
C VAL A 202 4.47 9.83 -11.35
N GLU A 203 3.32 10.06 -10.77
CA GLU A 203 2.80 9.23 -9.67
C GLU A 203 2.38 7.82 -10.12
N PRO A 204 1.63 7.61 -11.22
CA PRO A 204 1.40 6.29 -11.79
C PRO A 204 2.68 5.51 -12.12
N LEU A 205 3.70 6.18 -12.67
CA LEU A 205 5.00 5.57 -12.94
C LEU A 205 5.71 5.12 -11.67
N ASP A 206 5.71 5.95 -10.62
CA ASP A 206 6.32 5.61 -9.33
C ASP A 206 5.61 4.42 -8.67
N ARG A 207 4.28 4.38 -8.68
CA ARG A 207 3.52 3.25 -8.16
C ARG A 207 3.82 1.95 -8.90
N TYR A 208 3.85 1.99 -10.22
CA TYR A 208 4.14 0.82 -11.02
C TYR A 208 5.59 0.36 -10.83
N ALA A 209 6.53 1.31 -10.68
CA ALA A 209 7.91 0.99 -10.35
C ALA A 209 8.04 0.29 -8.99
N ARG A 210 7.34 0.79 -7.96
CA ARG A 210 7.34 0.16 -6.62
C ARG A 210 6.79 -1.26 -6.64
N PHE A 211 5.77 -1.52 -7.45
CA PHE A 211 5.31 -2.89 -7.66
C PHE A 211 6.44 -3.78 -8.21
N PHE A 212 7.16 -3.33 -9.24
CA PHE A 212 8.29 -4.10 -9.77
C PHE A 212 9.43 -4.27 -8.77
N GLU A 213 9.68 -3.29 -7.91
CA GLU A 213 10.60 -3.44 -6.77
C GLU A 213 10.18 -4.56 -5.83
N SER A 214 8.87 -4.64 -5.51
CA SER A 214 8.32 -5.65 -4.60
C SER A 214 8.41 -7.08 -5.12
N VAL A 215 8.41 -7.23 -6.45
CA VAL A 215 8.53 -8.55 -7.11
C VAL A 215 9.95 -8.86 -7.58
N GLY A 216 10.94 -7.97 -7.29
CA GLY A 216 12.35 -8.19 -7.57
C GLY A 216 12.79 -7.82 -8.99
N ARG A 217 11.91 -7.17 -9.79
CA ARG A 217 12.21 -6.74 -11.17
C ARG A 217 12.82 -5.34 -11.20
N TYR A 218 14.02 -5.22 -10.61
CA TYR A 218 14.66 -3.94 -10.35
C TYR A 218 15.05 -3.15 -11.61
N ALA A 219 15.45 -3.83 -12.68
CA ALA A 219 15.78 -3.17 -13.96
C ALA A 219 14.54 -2.51 -14.59
N THR A 220 13.40 -3.20 -14.58
CA THR A 220 12.11 -2.67 -15.05
C THR A 220 11.68 -1.46 -14.21
N ALA A 221 11.77 -1.57 -12.87
CA ALA A 221 11.48 -0.47 -11.96
C ALA A 221 12.33 0.76 -12.23
N ARG A 222 13.66 0.58 -12.47
CA ARG A 222 14.55 1.69 -12.86
C ARG A 222 14.12 2.39 -14.13
N GLY A 223 13.69 1.63 -15.15
CA GLY A 223 13.18 2.22 -16.40
C GLY A 223 11.98 3.13 -16.17
N LEU A 224 11.05 2.74 -15.29
CA LEU A 224 9.88 3.55 -14.94
C LEU A 224 10.27 4.80 -14.14
N HIS A 225 11.14 4.67 -13.13
CA HIS A 225 11.67 5.82 -12.40
C HIS A 225 12.47 6.79 -13.31
N ALA A 226 13.27 6.26 -14.23
CA ALA A 226 13.99 7.10 -15.21
C ALA A 226 13.03 7.89 -16.10
N ARG A 227 11.94 7.25 -16.56
CA ARG A 227 10.89 7.94 -17.33
C ARG A 227 10.18 9.02 -16.49
N ALA A 228 9.89 8.73 -15.23
CA ALA A 228 9.28 9.71 -14.31
C ALA A 228 10.21 10.92 -14.09
N LEU A 229 11.53 10.67 -13.92
CA LEU A 229 12.53 11.74 -13.79
C LEU A 229 12.62 12.58 -15.07
N GLN A 230 12.68 11.94 -16.24
CA GLN A 230 12.70 12.63 -17.52
C GLN A 230 11.49 13.56 -17.69
N LEU A 231 10.27 13.10 -17.36
CA LEU A 231 9.07 13.94 -17.42
C LEU A 231 9.15 15.12 -16.44
N ALA A 232 9.67 14.91 -15.23
CA ALA A 232 9.85 15.97 -14.26
C ALA A 232 10.87 17.02 -14.74
N GLU A 233 12.01 16.60 -15.32
CA GLU A 233 13.03 17.49 -15.86
C GLU A 233 12.54 18.29 -17.06
N GLU A 234 11.81 17.64 -17.98
CA GLU A 234 11.32 18.29 -19.20
C GLU A 234 10.17 19.29 -18.95
N LEU A 235 9.27 18.95 -18.02
CA LEU A 235 8.00 19.67 -17.84
C LEU A 235 7.97 20.53 -16.59
N SER A 236 8.96 20.42 -15.72
CA SER A 236 9.02 21.14 -14.43
C SER A 236 10.44 21.60 -14.13
N ALA A 237 11.17 22.10 -15.12
CA ALA A 237 12.54 22.59 -14.98
C ALA A 237 12.66 23.74 -13.95
N ASP A 238 11.62 24.54 -13.79
CA ASP A 238 11.51 25.60 -12.77
C ASP A 238 11.27 25.06 -11.35
N LYS A 239 10.83 23.82 -11.21
CA LYS A 239 10.54 23.14 -9.95
C LYS A 239 11.20 21.77 -9.88
N PRO A 240 12.54 21.69 -9.85
CA PRO A 240 13.26 20.42 -9.93
C PRO A 240 12.94 19.45 -8.76
N VAL A 241 12.32 19.93 -7.68
CA VAL A 241 11.84 19.10 -6.56
C VAL A 241 10.83 18.03 -6.99
N VAL A 242 10.12 18.24 -8.09
CA VAL A 242 9.18 17.24 -8.65
C VAL A 242 9.88 15.94 -9.05
N GLY A 243 11.16 15.99 -9.42
CA GLY A 243 11.98 14.82 -9.78
C GLY A 243 12.52 14.02 -8.58
N ILE A 244 12.46 14.55 -7.36
CA ILE A 244 13.06 13.90 -6.17
C ILE A 244 12.50 12.49 -5.90
N PRO A 245 11.17 12.24 -5.96
CA PRO A 245 10.64 10.89 -5.78
C PRO A 245 11.26 9.87 -6.76
N ALA A 246 11.42 10.25 -8.02
CA ALA A 246 12.04 9.40 -9.04
C ALA A 246 13.53 9.15 -8.75
N LEU A 247 14.28 10.15 -8.33
CA LEU A 247 15.68 10.00 -7.91
C LEU A 247 15.84 9.05 -6.74
N ARG A 248 14.95 9.16 -5.74
CA ARG A 248 14.88 8.24 -4.59
C ARG A 248 14.56 6.81 -5.03
N GLY A 249 13.64 6.65 -5.98
CA GLY A 249 13.28 5.36 -6.59
C GLY A 249 14.46 4.72 -7.34
N LEU A 250 15.16 5.49 -8.15
CA LEU A 250 16.38 5.03 -8.82
C LEU A 250 17.43 4.54 -7.82
N ALA A 251 17.69 5.31 -6.78
CA ALA A 251 18.62 4.90 -5.73
C ALA A 251 18.18 3.60 -5.05
N ARG A 252 16.91 3.52 -4.66
CA ARG A 252 16.35 2.35 -3.99
C ARG A 252 16.45 1.08 -4.85
N THR A 253 16.16 1.16 -6.14
CA THR A 253 16.29 0.00 -7.05
C THR A 253 17.72 -0.51 -7.17
N TRP A 254 18.70 0.38 -7.21
CA TRP A 254 20.11 -0.01 -7.18
C TRP A 254 20.50 -0.70 -5.87
N LEU A 255 20.02 -0.17 -4.74
CA LEU A 255 20.27 -0.76 -3.42
C LEU A 255 19.63 -2.14 -3.29
N LEU A 256 18.37 -2.29 -3.72
CA LEU A 256 17.66 -3.58 -3.66
C LEU A 256 18.31 -4.64 -4.55
N GLU A 257 18.73 -4.28 -5.76
CA GLU A 257 19.44 -5.20 -6.66
C GLU A 257 20.74 -5.69 -6.06
N ALA A 258 21.45 -4.83 -5.37
CA ALA A 258 22.67 -5.22 -4.71
C ALA A 258 22.45 -6.14 -3.50
N ILE A 259 21.39 -5.91 -2.76
CA ILE A 259 21.03 -6.72 -1.60
C ILE A 259 20.51 -8.09 -2.02
N TYR A 260 19.63 -8.13 -3.02
CA TYR A 260 18.89 -9.34 -3.38
C TYR A 260 19.37 -10.02 -4.66
N GLY A 261 20.28 -9.39 -5.38
CA GLY A 261 20.83 -9.86 -6.67
C GLY A 261 20.05 -9.34 -7.88
N PRO A 262 20.62 -9.47 -9.09
CA PRO A 262 19.95 -9.09 -10.32
C PRO A 262 18.71 -9.97 -10.54
N GLU A 263 17.78 -9.47 -11.34
CA GLU A 263 16.59 -10.20 -11.78
C GLU A 263 17.02 -11.53 -12.44
N VAL A 264 16.71 -12.63 -11.79
CA VAL A 264 16.86 -13.97 -12.35
C VAL A 264 15.46 -14.46 -12.68
N GLU A 265 15.16 -14.66 -13.97
CA GLU A 265 13.93 -15.34 -14.37
C GLU A 265 13.84 -16.66 -13.60
N ALA A 266 12.80 -16.75 -12.75
CA ALA A 266 12.34 -17.92 -12.02
C ALA A 266 13.33 -19.07 -11.90
N GLN A 267 14.39 -18.91 -11.10
CA GLN A 267 15.13 -20.09 -10.61
C GLN A 267 14.47 -20.62 -9.34
N PRO A 268 14.33 -21.96 -9.22
CA PRO A 268 13.80 -22.58 -8.02
C PRO A 268 14.65 -22.18 -6.81
N ALA A 269 14.01 -22.15 -5.65
CA ALA A 269 14.53 -21.74 -4.35
C ALA A 269 16.03 -22.02 -4.20
N PHE A 270 16.82 -20.95 -4.08
CA PHE A 270 18.25 -21.01 -3.87
C PHE A 270 18.51 -21.70 -2.54
N GLU A 271 19.18 -22.84 -2.58
CA GLU A 271 19.75 -23.46 -1.40
C GLU A 271 20.72 -22.47 -0.77
N LEU A 272 20.49 -22.16 0.49
CA LEU A 272 21.37 -21.33 1.31
C LEU A 272 22.73 -22.02 1.40
N ASN A 273 23.68 -21.60 0.57
CA ASN A 273 25.06 -21.96 0.75
C ASN A 273 25.53 -21.33 2.07
N ASP A 274 25.83 -22.21 3.01
CA ASP A 274 26.20 -21.91 4.38
C ASP A 274 27.56 -21.22 4.39
N GLY A 275 27.65 -19.97 4.84
CA GLY A 275 28.87 -19.39 5.33
C GLY A 275 29.36 -18.04 4.84
N GLY A 276 28.74 -17.38 3.86
CA GLY A 276 29.18 -16.06 3.40
C GLY A 276 28.22 -14.93 3.83
N ASP A 277 28.74 -13.81 4.33
CA ASP A 277 27.98 -12.57 4.46
C ASP A 277 27.53 -12.17 3.03
N PRO A 278 26.23 -12.13 2.71
CA PRO A 278 25.74 -11.82 1.37
C PRO A 278 26.16 -10.43 0.88
N PHE A 279 26.74 -9.60 1.75
CA PHE A 279 27.21 -8.26 1.47
C PHE A 279 28.70 -8.19 1.03
N VAL A 280 29.44 -9.31 0.99
CA VAL A 280 30.88 -9.35 0.69
C VAL A 280 31.20 -9.64 -0.79
N ASN A 281 30.26 -9.53 -1.71
CA ASN A 281 30.57 -9.74 -3.14
C ASN A 281 31.11 -8.44 -3.79
N ASN A 282 32.43 -8.29 -3.78
CA ASN A 282 33.19 -7.08 -4.17
C ASN A 282 32.94 -6.54 -5.59
N ALA A 283 32.52 -7.35 -6.55
CA ALA A 283 32.35 -6.89 -7.93
C ALA A 283 31.06 -6.07 -8.15
N ASN A 284 30.00 -6.36 -7.42
CA ASN A 284 28.74 -5.59 -7.48
C ASN A 284 28.77 -4.33 -6.61
N GLN A 285 29.60 -4.29 -5.57
CA GLN A 285 29.73 -3.13 -4.68
C GLN A 285 30.27 -1.89 -5.39
N THR A 286 31.16 -2.06 -6.37
CA THR A 286 31.75 -0.90 -7.10
C THR A 286 30.73 -0.22 -8.03
N ARG A 287 29.81 -0.97 -8.63
CA ARG A 287 28.69 -0.41 -9.42
C ARG A 287 27.64 0.22 -8.54
N LEU A 288 27.32 -0.39 -7.40
CA LEU A 288 26.42 0.14 -6.39
C LEU A 288 26.81 1.54 -5.93
N ASN A 289 28.10 1.72 -5.66
CA ASN A 289 28.63 2.94 -5.05
C ASN A 289 28.53 4.19 -5.92
N SER A 290 28.21 4.08 -7.23
CA SER A 290 28.19 5.25 -8.08
C SER A 290 26.79 5.77 -8.42
N GLU A 291 25.90 4.93 -8.97
CA GLU A 291 24.67 5.46 -9.59
C GLU A 291 23.56 5.82 -8.57
N GLY A 292 23.26 4.93 -7.63
CA GLY A 292 22.20 5.20 -6.65
C GLY A 292 22.59 6.30 -5.67
N LEU A 293 23.86 6.31 -5.22
CA LEU A 293 24.34 7.37 -4.35
C LEU A 293 24.39 8.73 -5.07
N ARG A 294 24.75 8.76 -6.38
CA ARG A 294 24.70 9.97 -7.20
C ARG A 294 23.28 10.51 -7.30
N ALA A 295 22.28 9.65 -7.48
CA ALA A 295 20.87 10.07 -7.51
C ALA A 295 20.44 10.72 -6.20
N LEU A 296 20.80 10.13 -5.04
CA LEU A 296 20.50 10.72 -3.73
C LEU A 296 21.26 12.03 -3.50
N THR A 297 22.53 12.09 -3.85
CA THR A 297 23.33 13.32 -3.72
C THR A 297 22.77 14.44 -4.58
N PHE A 298 22.36 14.12 -5.81
CA PHE A 298 21.72 15.10 -6.70
C PHE A 298 20.37 15.58 -6.12
N ALA A 299 19.57 14.69 -5.51
CA ALA A 299 18.35 15.08 -4.82
C ALA A 299 18.63 16.03 -3.64
N VAL A 300 19.70 15.79 -2.85
CA VAL A 300 20.15 16.70 -1.79
C VAL A 300 20.52 18.07 -2.35
N ASP A 301 21.24 18.12 -3.47
CA ASP A 301 21.60 19.38 -4.13
C ASP A 301 20.37 20.17 -4.60
N ILE A 302 19.34 19.49 -5.13
CA ILE A 302 18.08 20.11 -5.51
C ILE A 302 17.41 20.76 -4.29
N VAL A 303 17.30 20.01 -3.17
CA VAL A 303 16.67 20.53 -1.95
C VAL A 303 17.44 21.72 -1.39
N ASN A 304 18.78 21.66 -1.35
CA ASN A 304 19.61 22.74 -0.85
C ASN A 304 19.52 24.04 -1.68
N ARG A 305 19.23 23.93 -2.98
CA ARG A 305 19.01 25.09 -3.86
C ARG A 305 17.61 25.65 -3.79
N SER A 306 16.65 24.93 -3.24
CA SER A 306 15.27 25.40 -3.05
C SER A 306 15.20 26.49 -1.97
N LYS A 307 14.27 27.43 -2.12
CA LYS A 307 14.04 28.49 -1.14
C LYS A 307 12.54 28.59 -0.82
N PRO A 308 12.14 28.34 0.44
CA PRO A 308 12.97 27.89 1.57
C PRO A 308 13.46 26.46 1.40
N VAL A 309 14.56 26.09 2.09
CA VAL A 309 15.04 24.70 2.11
C VAL A 309 14.08 23.84 2.90
N ASP A 310 13.57 22.77 2.28
CA ASP A 310 12.75 21.78 2.97
C ASP A 310 13.63 20.89 3.85
N GLN A 311 13.72 21.26 5.15
CA GLN A 311 14.53 20.56 6.14
C GLN A 311 14.05 19.12 6.38
N ARG A 312 12.74 18.85 6.25
CA ARG A 312 12.20 17.49 6.38
C ARG A 312 12.70 16.61 5.23
N GLN A 313 12.52 17.07 3.99
CA GLN A 313 12.95 16.32 2.82
C GLN A 313 14.46 16.11 2.81
N LEU A 314 15.23 17.14 3.22
CA LEU A 314 16.68 17.06 3.38
C LEU A 314 17.08 15.98 4.39
N GLY A 315 16.44 15.94 5.55
CA GLY A 315 16.68 14.94 6.57
C GLY A 315 16.35 13.51 6.12
N GLU A 316 15.25 13.33 5.41
CA GLU A 316 14.88 12.02 4.83
C GLU A 316 15.91 11.53 3.79
N LEU A 317 16.44 12.42 2.95
CA LEU A 317 17.48 12.10 1.97
C LEU A 317 18.80 11.72 2.65
N HIS A 318 19.22 12.46 3.66
CA HIS A 318 20.40 12.11 4.44
C HIS A 318 20.26 10.77 5.16
N ALA A 319 19.06 10.43 5.69
CA ALA A 319 18.80 9.10 6.23
C ALA A 319 19.00 8.00 5.18
N GLN A 320 18.50 8.20 3.96
CA GLN A 320 18.68 7.24 2.86
C GLN A 320 20.14 7.10 2.40
N ILE A 321 20.91 8.18 2.43
CA ILE A 321 22.35 8.13 2.18
C ILE A 321 23.06 7.34 3.31
N GLY A 322 22.62 7.54 4.56
CA GLY A 322 23.10 6.78 5.71
C GLY A 322 22.81 5.28 5.57
N ASP A 323 21.59 4.92 5.19
CA ASP A 323 21.17 3.55 4.90
C ASP A 323 22.06 2.92 3.79
N TRP A 324 22.34 3.68 2.75
CA TRP A 324 23.21 3.26 1.64
C TRP A 324 24.62 2.91 2.11
N TYR A 325 25.26 3.84 2.86
CA TYR A 325 26.59 3.62 3.38
C TYR A 325 26.64 2.48 4.42
N LEU A 326 25.58 2.32 5.22
CA LEU A 326 25.49 1.25 6.20
C LEU A 326 25.47 -0.12 5.53
N VAL A 327 24.65 -0.29 4.49
CA VAL A 327 24.57 -1.52 3.70
C VAL A 327 25.87 -1.79 2.96
N SER A 328 26.54 -0.75 2.46
CA SER A 328 27.86 -0.89 1.80
C SER A 328 29.04 -1.07 2.77
N GLY A 329 28.78 -1.11 4.09
CA GLY A 329 29.81 -1.35 5.12
C GLY A 329 30.64 -0.14 5.49
N ASN A 330 30.33 1.06 4.97
CA ASN A 330 31.05 2.29 5.29
C ASN A 330 30.42 2.99 6.51
N LEU A 331 30.69 2.47 7.70
CA LEU A 331 30.08 2.95 8.95
C LEU A 331 30.36 4.44 9.22
N GLY A 332 31.57 4.91 8.94
CA GLY A 332 31.93 6.32 9.21
C GLY A 332 31.07 7.30 8.40
N ARG A 333 30.88 7.04 7.10
CA ARG A 333 30.01 7.86 6.26
C ARG A 333 28.51 7.66 6.60
N ALA A 334 28.12 6.45 6.98
CA ALA A 334 26.76 6.19 7.43
C ALA A 334 26.39 7.05 8.64
N TYR A 335 27.26 7.07 9.66
CA TYR A 335 27.02 7.83 10.89
C TYR A 335 27.01 9.35 10.63
N ALA A 336 27.92 9.85 9.80
CA ALA A 336 27.91 11.26 9.41
C ALA A 336 26.59 11.63 8.71
N SER A 337 26.10 10.79 7.78
CA SER A 337 24.84 11.03 7.09
C SER A 337 23.63 10.97 8.04
N TYR A 338 23.63 10.08 9.02
CA TYR A 338 22.57 10.05 10.04
C TYR A 338 22.61 11.27 10.97
N ALA A 339 23.81 11.78 11.29
CA ALA A 339 23.96 13.02 12.06
C ALA A 339 23.39 14.22 11.28
N ASP A 340 23.66 14.32 9.97
CA ASP A 340 23.09 15.35 9.10
C ASP A 340 21.56 15.21 9.01
N SER A 341 21.05 13.98 8.91
CA SER A 341 19.61 13.69 8.93
C SER A 341 18.96 14.15 10.24
N TRP A 342 19.56 13.81 11.38
CA TRP A 342 19.09 14.23 12.69
C TRP A 342 19.02 15.75 12.83
N LYS A 343 20.06 16.46 12.39
CA LYS A 343 20.12 17.91 12.41
C LYS A 343 19.00 18.53 11.58
N ALA A 344 18.81 18.06 10.34
CA ALA A 344 17.78 18.59 9.44
C ALA A 344 16.36 18.31 9.98
N LEU A 345 16.08 17.09 10.44
CA LEU A 345 14.77 16.73 11.01
C LEU A 345 14.48 17.46 12.32
N SER A 346 15.51 17.73 13.15
CA SER A 346 15.36 18.54 14.37
C SER A 346 15.02 19.99 14.04
N ASN A 347 15.66 20.56 13.03
CA ASN A 347 15.33 21.90 12.54
C ASN A 347 13.88 21.96 12.00
N ALA A 348 13.47 20.96 11.20
CA ALA A 348 12.10 20.86 10.69
C ALA A 348 11.08 20.70 11.82
N ALA A 349 11.36 19.86 12.82
CA ALA A 349 10.51 19.65 13.98
C ALA A 349 10.32 20.92 14.82
N THR A 350 11.40 21.68 15.02
CA THR A 350 11.35 22.95 15.74
C THR A 350 10.55 24.00 14.98
N ALA A 351 10.79 24.14 13.68
CA ALA A 351 10.11 25.12 12.83
C ALA A 351 8.60 24.87 12.68
N SER A 352 8.20 23.59 12.62
CA SER A 352 6.78 23.19 12.43
C SER A 352 6.01 22.90 13.72
N GLY A 353 6.70 22.84 14.87
CA GLY A 353 6.10 22.37 16.13
C GLY A 353 5.69 20.88 16.10
N THR A 354 6.28 20.08 15.21
CA THR A 354 5.93 18.67 14.97
C THR A 354 7.09 17.74 15.36
N PRO A 355 7.23 17.33 16.64
CA PRO A 355 8.32 16.47 17.10
C PRO A 355 8.40 15.13 16.37
N GLN A 356 7.26 14.63 15.87
CA GLN A 356 7.13 13.35 15.16
C GLN A 356 7.99 13.26 13.87
N LEU A 357 8.49 14.38 13.36
CA LEU A 357 9.39 14.37 12.20
C LEU A 357 10.69 13.59 12.46
N ARG A 358 11.10 13.46 13.73
CA ARG A 358 12.27 12.66 14.14
C ARG A 358 11.97 11.16 14.27
N ALA A 359 10.70 10.75 14.25
CA ALA A 359 10.29 9.35 14.43
C ALA A 359 10.98 8.39 13.45
N LEU A 360 11.37 8.88 12.27
CA LEU A 360 12.16 8.13 11.29
C LEU A 360 13.48 7.58 11.87
N LEU A 361 14.08 8.29 12.82
CA LEU A 361 15.38 7.97 13.42
C LEU A 361 15.28 7.42 14.86
N GLU A 362 14.11 7.52 15.48
CA GLU A 362 13.93 7.20 16.91
C GLU A 362 13.77 5.70 17.19
N SER A 363 13.64 4.87 16.15
CA SER A 363 13.58 3.42 16.26
C SER A 363 14.36 2.74 15.15
N PRO A 364 14.92 1.54 15.38
CA PRO A 364 15.56 0.78 14.33
C PRO A 364 14.55 0.45 13.19
N ARG A 365 14.99 0.63 11.95
CA ARG A 365 14.20 0.33 10.75
C ARG A 365 14.83 -0.82 9.98
N VAL A 366 14.02 -1.78 9.54
CA VAL A 366 14.50 -2.89 8.70
C VAL A 366 14.97 -2.33 7.35
N LEU A 367 16.24 -2.57 7.01
CA LEU A 367 16.81 -2.26 5.70
C LEU A 367 16.85 -3.50 4.80
N VAL A 368 17.24 -4.62 5.38
CA VAL A 368 17.40 -5.88 4.68
C VAL A 368 16.79 -6.99 5.51
N TYR A 369 15.83 -7.69 4.94
CA TYR A 369 15.22 -8.87 5.55
C TYR A 369 14.98 -9.94 4.49
N ARG A 370 15.47 -11.15 4.74
CA ARG A 370 15.15 -12.32 3.92
C ARG A 370 14.29 -13.25 4.75
N ALA A 371 13.01 -13.27 4.46
CA ALA A 371 12.06 -14.13 5.14
C ALA A 371 12.50 -15.62 5.04
N PRO A 372 12.30 -16.43 6.09
CA PRO A 372 12.64 -17.84 6.07
C PRO A 372 11.80 -18.62 5.05
N SER A 373 12.25 -19.83 4.68
CA SER A 373 11.43 -20.75 3.90
C SER A 373 10.17 -21.08 4.70
N GLY A 374 9.00 -21.00 4.06
CA GLY A 374 7.71 -21.17 4.74
C GLY A 374 7.08 -19.90 5.28
N ALA A 375 7.74 -18.73 5.19
CA ALA A 375 7.09 -17.48 5.50
C ALA A 375 5.89 -17.23 4.56
N VAL A 376 4.77 -16.74 5.12
CA VAL A 376 3.54 -16.44 4.37
C VAL A 376 3.85 -15.51 3.19
N SER A 377 4.73 -14.53 3.39
CA SER A 377 5.17 -13.58 2.36
C SER A 377 5.88 -14.21 1.15
N ARG A 378 6.34 -15.47 1.26
CA ARG A 378 7.09 -16.18 0.20
C ARG A 378 6.31 -17.32 -0.47
N MET A 379 5.20 -17.76 0.12
CA MET A 379 4.50 -18.96 -0.35
C MET A 379 3.35 -18.60 -1.30
N LYS A 380 3.33 -19.26 -2.45
CA LYS A 380 2.14 -19.36 -3.32
C LYS A 380 1.37 -20.60 -2.88
N VAL A 381 0.18 -20.42 -2.33
CA VAL A 381 -0.64 -21.55 -1.85
C VAL A 381 -1.74 -21.83 -2.86
N GLN A 382 -1.74 -23.05 -3.39
CA GLN A 382 -2.82 -23.54 -4.26
C GLN A 382 -4.04 -24.05 -3.48
N SER A 383 -3.83 -24.46 -2.22
CA SER A 383 -4.88 -25.00 -1.34
C SER A 383 -4.67 -24.46 0.09
N PRO A 384 -5.28 -23.35 0.46
CA PRO A 384 -5.15 -22.74 1.80
C PRO A 384 -5.47 -23.70 2.95
N ASP A 385 -6.43 -24.60 2.75
CA ASP A 385 -6.92 -25.55 3.76
C ASP A 385 -5.90 -26.64 4.18
N ASP A 386 -4.80 -26.76 3.43
CA ASP A 386 -3.74 -27.72 3.76
C ASP A 386 -2.66 -27.13 4.66
N TYR A 387 -2.77 -25.85 5.03
CA TYR A 387 -1.78 -25.14 5.81
C TYR A 387 -2.40 -24.41 7.00
N ALA A 388 -1.65 -24.37 8.11
CA ALA A 388 -1.94 -23.52 9.25
C ALA A 388 -0.93 -22.37 9.32
N ILE A 389 -1.42 -21.16 9.54
CA ILE A 389 -0.55 -20.01 9.81
C ILE A 389 -0.15 -20.05 11.28
N LYS A 390 1.16 -19.94 11.54
CA LYS A 390 1.75 -19.93 12.88
C LYS A 390 2.59 -18.68 13.06
N ASP A 391 2.32 -17.95 14.13
CA ASP A 391 3.05 -16.74 14.48
C ASP A 391 4.30 -17.05 15.30
N ILE A 392 5.35 -16.28 15.04
CA ILE A 392 6.57 -16.24 15.84
C ILE A 392 6.86 -14.81 16.21
N GLU A 393 6.99 -14.51 17.49
CA GLU A 393 7.47 -13.23 17.97
C GLU A 393 8.89 -13.37 18.51
N MET A 394 9.79 -12.52 18.01
CA MET A 394 11.19 -12.46 18.41
C MET A 394 11.53 -11.08 18.93
N ARG A 395 12.32 -11.01 19.99
CA ARG A 395 12.93 -9.79 20.49
C ARG A 395 14.40 -9.78 20.14
N LEU A 396 14.81 -8.68 19.52
CA LEU A 396 16.13 -8.53 18.96
C LEU A 396 16.90 -7.46 19.73
N LYS A 397 18.22 -7.64 19.84
CA LYS A 397 19.17 -6.59 20.19
C LYS A 397 19.88 -6.15 18.92
N VAL A 398 19.71 -4.85 18.56
CA VAL A 398 20.30 -4.26 17.36
C VAL A 398 21.45 -3.35 17.76
N GLY A 399 22.63 -3.62 17.23
CA GLY A 399 23.83 -2.85 17.47
C GLY A 399 23.87 -1.50 16.73
N LYS A 400 24.81 -0.66 17.07
CA LYS A 400 25.06 0.63 16.40
C LYS A 400 25.33 0.49 14.90
N ASP A 401 25.91 -0.64 14.48
CA ASP A 401 26.21 -0.99 13.10
C ASP A 401 24.99 -1.60 12.35
N GLY A 402 23.83 -1.63 12.99
CA GLY A 402 22.61 -2.18 12.42
C GLY A 402 22.56 -3.70 12.36
N LYS A 403 23.56 -4.43 12.90
CA LYS A 403 23.55 -5.89 12.98
C LYS A 403 22.73 -6.34 14.18
N VAL A 404 22.06 -7.48 13.99
CA VAL A 404 21.40 -8.17 15.11
C VAL A 404 22.45 -8.91 15.91
N GLN A 405 22.61 -8.53 17.18
CA GLN A 405 23.59 -9.10 18.11
C GLN A 405 22.99 -10.28 18.87
N ASP A 406 21.71 -10.20 19.23
CA ASP A 406 21.00 -11.25 19.95
C ASP A 406 19.55 -11.39 19.48
N VAL A 407 19.01 -12.62 19.59
CA VAL A 407 17.65 -12.98 19.22
C VAL A 407 17.06 -13.89 20.30
N VAL A 408 16.01 -13.43 20.93
CA VAL A 408 15.22 -14.17 21.92
C VAL A 408 13.82 -14.44 21.36
N VAL A 409 13.41 -15.69 21.30
CA VAL A 409 12.05 -16.06 20.93
C VAL A 409 11.14 -15.75 22.12
N ALA A 410 10.27 -14.77 21.95
CA ALA A 410 9.32 -14.36 22.98
C ALA A 410 8.09 -15.26 23.02
N SER A 411 7.58 -15.65 21.84
CA SER A 411 6.52 -16.63 21.70
C SER A 411 6.58 -17.32 20.34
N THR A 412 6.17 -18.58 20.28
CA THR A 412 6.05 -19.33 19.03
C THR A 412 4.97 -20.39 19.12
N ALA A 413 4.20 -20.54 18.04
CA ALA A 413 3.27 -21.65 17.81
C ALA A 413 3.77 -22.56 16.66
N ALA A 414 4.95 -22.26 16.11
CA ALA A 414 5.54 -23.01 15.00
C ALA A 414 6.42 -24.16 15.48
N PRO A 415 6.63 -25.20 14.66
CA PRO A 415 7.57 -26.28 14.94
C PRO A 415 9.00 -25.77 15.14
N GLU A 416 9.80 -26.53 15.91
CA GLU A 416 11.17 -26.15 16.29
C GLU A 416 12.06 -25.81 15.09
N ASN A 417 12.02 -26.61 14.02
CA ASN A 417 12.84 -26.38 12.83
C ASN A 417 12.44 -25.07 12.12
N SER A 418 11.15 -24.76 12.07
CA SER A 418 10.64 -23.51 11.49
C SER A 418 11.03 -22.31 12.35
N THR A 419 10.97 -22.48 13.68
CA THR A 419 11.44 -21.45 14.65
C THR A 419 12.94 -21.20 14.49
N LYS A 420 13.77 -22.25 14.35
CA LYS A 420 15.22 -22.12 14.10
C LYS A 420 15.49 -21.36 12.78
N ALA A 421 14.74 -21.65 11.72
CA ALA A 421 14.86 -20.95 10.45
C ALA A 421 14.50 -19.45 10.57
N ALA A 422 13.45 -19.12 11.33
CA ALA A 422 13.07 -17.73 11.60
C ALA A 422 14.14 -16.98 12.42
N VAL A 423 14.71 -17.61 13.45
CA VAL A 423 15.81 -17.04 14.24
C VAL A 423 17.05 -16.79 13.37
N LEU A 424 17.40 -17.72 12.47
CA LEU A 424 18.50 -17.52 11.53
C LEU A 424 18.24 -16.35 10.57
N ALA A 425 17.03 -16.23 10.04
CA ALA A 425 16.62 -15.09 9.22
C ALA A 425 16.69 -13.77 9.99
N ALA A 426 16.24 -13.76 11.24
CA ALA A 426 16.32 -12.59 12.12
C ALA A 426 17.78 -12.15 12.37
N ARG A 427 18.69 -13.10 12.63
CA ARG A 427 20.14 -12.80 12.82
C ARG A 427 20.80 -12.21 11.58
N LYS A 428 20.33 -12.58 10.38
CA LYS A 428 20.83 -12.05 9.09
C LYS A 428 20.17 -10.72 8.69
N THR A 429 19.22 -10.22 9.47
CA THR A 429 18.56 -8.94 9.20
C THR A 429 19.51 -7.76 9.45
N ARG A 430 19.39 -6.74 8.60
CA ARG A 430 20.07 -5.45 8.77
C ARG A 430 19.06 -4.38 9.09
N PHE A 431 19.40 -3.53 10.04
CA PHE A 431 18.59 -2.39 10.44
C PHE A 431 19.35 -1.09 10.23
N ALA A 432 18.65 -0.01 9.88
CA ALA A 432 19.13 1.32 10.23
C ALA A 432 19.08 1.44 11.76
N PRO A 433 20.16 1.81 12.42
CA PRO A 433 20.16 1.91 13.87
C PRO A 433 19.26 3.08 14.34
N ARG A 434 18.83 3.00 15.60
CA ARG A 434 18.25 4.17 16.27
C ARG A 434 19.30 5.27 16.40
N ILE A 435 18.90 6.52 16.14
CA ILE A 435 19.75 7.69 16.27
C ILE A 435 19.26 8.52 17.44
N VAL A 436 20.18 8.82 18.36
CA VAL A 436 19.95 9.64 19.55
C VAL A 436 20.94 10.79 19.52
N GLU A 437 20.43 12.02 19.49
CA GLU A 437 21.26 13.23 19.43
C GLU A 437 22.29 13.23 18.29
N GLY A 438 21.94 12.61 17.16
CA GLY A 438 22.80 12.50 15.99
C GLY A 438 23.72 11.28 15.97
N GLU A 439 23.78 10.51 17.05
CA GLU A 439 24.66 9.35 17.16
C GLU A 439 23.88 8.03 17.11
N PRO A 440 24.41 6.98 16.46
CA PRO A 440 23.78 5.66 16.45
C PRO A 440 23.84 5.02 17.83
N ALA A 441 22.69 4.49 18.26
CA ALA A 441 22.52 3.86 19.56
C ALA A 441 22.14 2.37 19.42
N GLU A 442 22.71 1.56 20.30
CA GLU A 442 22.27 0.18 20.49
C GLU A 442 20.83 0.17 21.01
N THR A 443 20.02 -0.79 20.54
CA THR A 443 18.61 -0.87 20.93
C THR A 443 18.24 -2.32 21.25
N GLU A 444 17.71 -2.52 22.45
CA GLU A 444 17.17 -3.82 22.90
C GLU A 444 15.65 -3.86 22.75
N GLY A 445 15.09 -5.08 22.67
CA GLY A 445 13.65 -5.31 22.64
C GLY A 445 12.98 -4.95 21.31
N VAL A 446 13.72 -4.84 20.22
CA VAL A 446 13.17 -4.64 18.87
C VAL A 446 12.34 -5.87 18.50
N VAL A 447 11.04 -5.69 18.29
CA VAL A 447 10.12 -6.79 18.01
C VAL A 447 10.12 -7.11 16.51
N LEU A 448 10.39 -8.36 16.16
CA LEU A 448 10.21 -8.93 14.82
C LEU A 448 9.16 -10.04 14.90
N ARG A 449 8.08 -9.87 14.13
CA ARG A 449 7.03 -10.89 14.02
C ARG A 449 7.10 -11.52 12.65
N GLU A 450 7.01 -12.85 12.61
CA GLU A 450 6.98 -13.63 11.38
C GLU A 450 5.78 -14.58 11.40
N GLN A 451 5.14 -14.73 10.25
CA GLN A 451 4.05 -15.67 10.03
C GLN A 451 4.51 -16.79 9.10
N LEU A 452 4.42 -18.01 9.57
CA LEU A 452 4.82 -19.20 8.82
C LEU A 452 3.61 -20.04 8.44
N MET A 453 3.59 -20.53 7.20
CA MET A 453 2.66 -21.52 6.72
C MET A 453 3.23 -22.91 6.99
N ILE A 454 2.56 -23.65 7.85
CA ILE A 454 2.93 -25.00 8.23
C ILE A 454 1.92 -25.97 7.63
N ARG A 455 2.37 -26.95 6.87
CA ARG A 455 1.49 -27.96 6.28
C ARG A 455 0.82 -28.76 7.38
N ILE A 456 -0.51 -28.86 7.33
CA ILE A 456 -1.29 -29.68 8.27
C ILE A 456 -1.05 -31.15 7.93
N GLN A 457 -0.46 -31.90 8.86
CA GLN A 457 -0.40 -33.35 8.73
C GLN A 457 -1.81 -33.89 9.00
N ARG A 458 -2.55 -34.23 7.94
CA ARG A 458 -3.77 -35.00 8.09
C ARG A 458 -3.35 -36.42 8.52
N SER A 459 -3.76 -36.87 9.71
CA SER A 459 -3.64 -38.29 10.08
C SER A 459 -4.30 -39.11 8.98
N PRO A 460 -3.67 -40.22 8.53
CA PRO A 460 -4.33 -41.12 7.58
C PRO A 460 -5.68 -41.52 8.20
N GLN A 461 -6.77 -41.16 7.55
CA GLN A 461 -8.08 -41.71 7.91
C GLN A 461 -7.94 -43.22 7.84
N ALA A 462 -8.14 -43.90 8.96
CA ALA A 462 -8.25 -45.33 8.99
C ALA A 462 -9.28 -45.72 7.91
N SER A 463 -8.81 -46.39 6.86
CA SER A 463 -9.68 -46.94 5.84
C SER A 463 -10.74 -47.76 6.58
N SER A 464 -11.97 -47.33 6.48
CA SER A 464 -13.11 -48.13 6.95
C SER A 464 -13.02 -49.48 6.25
N SER A 465 -12.59 -50.50 6.99
CA SER A 465 -12.67 -51.87 6.55
C SER A 465 -14.15 -52.20 6.35
N ASP A 466 -14.54 -52.42 5.10
CA ASP A 466 -15.82 -53.00 4.76
C ASP A 466 -15.97 -54.32 5.54
N PRO A 467 -17.14 -54.58 6.14
CA PRO A 467 -17.37 -55.87 6.76
C PRO A 467 -17.42 -56.94 5.69
N PRO A 468 -16.94 -58.16 5.97
CA PRO A 468 -16.89 -59.25 5.01
C PRO A 468 -18.31 -59.60 4.56
N VAL A 469 -18.55 -59.53 3.27
CA VAL A 469 -19.79 -60.01 2.63
C VAL A 469 -19.82 -61.54 2.82
N ALA A 470 -20.81 -62.02 3.58
CA ALA A 470 -21.12 -63.44 3.67
C ALA A 470 -21.65 -63.91 2.34
N LYS A 471 -21.02 -64.88 1.73
CA LYS A 471 -21.55 -65.59 0.57
C LYS A 471 -22.53 -66.67 1.05
N PRO A 472 -23.57 -66.95 0.21
CA PRO A 472 -24.65 -67.87 0.50
C PRO A 472 -24.19 -69.35 0.56
#